data_a750e9df4abac2addf1e4a6236e88fdc
#
_entry.id   a750e9df4abac2addf1e4a6236e88fdc
#
_cell.length_a   1.000
_cell.length_b   1.000
_cell.length_c   1.000
_cell.angle_alpha   90.00
_cell.angle_beta   90.00
_cell.angle_gamma   90.00
#
_symmetry.space_group_name_H-M   'P 1'
#
loop_
_entity.id
_entity.type
_entity.pdbx_description
1 polymer ?
#
loop_
_entity_poly.entity_id
_entity_poly.type
_entity_poly.pdbx_seq_one_letter_code
_entity_poly.pdbx_strand_id
1 'polypeptide(L)'
;MRSLLKHPITTGRDAALDLLKWLAMLSMVLDHLRYVGWSVDFLYVPGRFAFPWFCLAIAANLARGGAGQVEGVQWRYLAWLLVFAGLAELPYRLFMLHADTLNVLPTLGLGLLLAQGWRDRTPWALCLAGVVLLVAAVFQAQLMFGFFGVALPLAFLWVLRGPWYGALLPGLVCLASNAWPEMFAAARWGDSVSIQGIAVCLMAPLVGLDRKSTRLNS
;
A
#
# COMPACT_ATOMS: atom_id res chain seq x y z
N MET A 1 -29.24 -14.36 -38.65
CA MET A 1 -28.33 -15.27 -37.99
C MET A 1 -26.98 -14.54 -37.84
N ARG A 2 -26.81 -13.72 -36.81
CA ARG A 2 -25.52 -13.04 -36.50
C ARG A 2 -24.92 -13.74 -35.29
N SER A 3 -23.87 -14.49 -35.55
CA SER A 3 -23.00 -15.14 -34.56
C SER A 3 -22.33 -14.05 -33.73
N LEU A 4 -22.81 -13.86 -32.50
CA LEU A 4 -22.12 -13.08 -31.49
C LEU A 4 -20.88 -13.87 -31.06
N LEU A 5 -19.76 -13.57 -31.67
CA LEU A 5 -18.45 -13.97 -31.19
C LEU A 5 -18.27 -13.34 -29.80
N LYS A 6 -18.63 -14.07 -28.75
CA LYS A 6 -18.16 -13.79 -27.38
C LYS A 6 -16.64 -13.91 -27.42
N HIS A 7 -15.96 -12.77 -27.48
CA HIS A 7 -14.54 -12.77 -27.12
C HIS A 7 -14.42 -13.35 -25.69
N PRO A 8 -13.61 -14.40 -25.48
CA PRO A 8 -13.34 -14.87 -24.15
C PRO A 8 -12.68 -13.71 -23.42
N ILE A 9 -13.28 -13.30 -22.28
CA ILE A 9 -12.63 -12.39 -21.32
C ILE A 9 -11.40 -13.18 -20.84
N THR A 10 -10.27 -12.91 -21.48
CA THR A 10 -8.99 -13.40 -20.99
C THR A 10 -8.78 -12.73 -19.64
N THR A 11 -8.92 -13.49 -18.56
CA THR A 11 -8.44 -13.15 -17.23
C THR A 11 -6.92 -13.11 -17.27
N GLY A 12 -6.39 -12.28 -18.15
CA GLY A 12 -4.96 -12.11 -18.36
C GLY A 12 -4.32 -11.57 -17.10
N ARG A 13 -3.35 -12.31 -16.58
CA ARG A 13 -2.47 -11.88 -15.51
C ARG A 13 -1.86 -10.51 -15.90
N ASP A 14 -2.06 -9.50 -15.05
CA ASP A 14 -1.53 -8.16 -15.32
C ASP A 14 -0.02 -8.13 -15.02
N ALA A 15 0.77 -8.30 -16.05
CA ALA A 15 2.23 -8.32 -15.96
C ALA A 15 2.81 -7.01 -15.36
N ALA A 16 2.13 -5.86 -15.57
CA ALA A 16 2.57 -4.59 -14.99
C ALA A 16 2.36 -4.56 -13.48
N LEU A 17 1.24 -5.11 -13.00
CA LEU A 17 0.99 -5.20 -11.56
C LEU A 17 1.90 -6.21 -10.89
N ASP A 18 2.21 -7.32 -11.57
CA ASP A 18 3.17 -8.29 -11.05
C ASP A 18 4.58 -7.68 -11.02
N LEU A 19 4.99 -6.96 -12.04
CA LEU A 19 6.26 -6.22 -12.02
C LEU A 19 6.30 -5.20 -10.87
N LEU A 20 5.22 -4.45 -10.64
CA LEU A 20 5.14 -3.50 -9.53
C LEU A 20 5.37 -4.19 -8.18
N LYS A 21 4.74 -5.37 -7.95
CA LYS A 21 4.93 -6.16 -6.73
C LYS A 21 6.38 -6.64 -6.58
N TRP A 22 7.02 -7.10 -7.67
CA TRP A 22 8.41 -7.50 -7.64
C TRP A 22 9.34 -6.33 -7.32
N LEU A 23 9.11 -5.16 -7.91
CA LEU A 23 9.86 -3.95 -7.59
C LEU A 23 9.65 -3.51 -6.14
N ALA A 24 8.41 -3.63 -5.61
CA ALA A 24 8.14 -3.37 -4.20
C ALA A 24 8.89 -4.33 -3.28
N MET A 25 8.93 -5.61 -3.61
CA MET A 25 9.70 -6.61 -2.85
C MET A 25 11.21 -6.32 -2.91
N LEU A 26 11.76 -5.99 -4.09
CA LEU A 26 13.16 -5.61 -4.22
C LEU A 26 13.48 -4.37 -3.39
N SER A 27 12.64 -3.35 -3.46
CA SER A 27 12.75 -2.14 -2.65
C SER A 27 12.76 -2.44 -1.15
N MET A 28 11.89 -3.36 -0.70
CA MET A 28 11.86 -3.82 0.70
C MET A 28 13.14 -4.54 1.10
N VAL A 29 13.67 -5.42 0.25
CA VAL A 29 14.94 -6.10 0.51
C VAL A 29 16.08 -5.10 0.64
N LEU A 30 16.16 -4.11 -0.24
CA LEU A 30 17.17 -3.05 -0.17
C LEU A 30 17.10 -2.27 1.16
N ASP A 31 15.89 -1.94 1.63
CA ASP A 31 15.71 -1.27 2.93
C ASP A 31 16.22 -2.13 4.10
N HIS A 32 16.01 -3.45 4.03
CA HIS A 32 16.42 -4.36 5.10
C HIS A 32 17.93 -4.62 5.11
N LEU A 33 18.63 -4.50 3.98
CA LEU A 33 20.09 -4.67 3.92
C LEU A 33 20.84 -3.67 4.81
N ARG A 34 20.29 -2.49 5.06
CA ARG A 34 20.90 -1.49 5.95
C ARG A 34 21.00 -1.94 7.42
N TYR A 35 20.24 -2.98 7.82
CA TYR A 35 20.28 -3.53 9.18
C TYR A 35 21.26 -4.70 9.34
N VAL A 36 21.94 -5.14 8.27
CA VAL A 36 22.82 -6.32 8.26
C VAL A 36 24.29 -5.97 8.56
N GLY A 37 24.52 -4.87 9.29
CA GLY A 37 25.86 -4.51 9.76
C GLY A 37 26.72 -3.69 8.80
N TRP A 38 26.20 -3.26 7.67
CA TRP A 38 26.85 -2.34 6.75
C TRP A 38 26.20 -0.95 6.85
N SER A 39 27.02 0.11 6.92
CA SER A 39 26.52 1.50 6.93
C SER A 39 26.09 1.93 5.53
N VAL A 40 24.97 1.37 5.06
CA VAL A 40 24.38 1.68 3.73
C VAL A 40 23.06 2.44 3.90
N ASP A 41 23.09 3.50 4.71
CA ASP A 41 21.89 4.28 5.09
C ASP A 41 21.17 4.88 3.88
N PHE A 42 21.88 5.11 2.75
CA PHE A 42 21.26 5.56 1.51
C PHE A 42 20.21 4.58 0.94
N LEU A 43 20.25 3.31 1.34
CA LEU A 43 19.24 2.31 0.97
C LEU A 43 17.87 2.55 1.61
N TYR A 44 17.80 3.41 2.63
CA TYR A 44 16.56 3.92 3.17
C TYR A 44 15.68 4.56 2.08
N VAL A 45 16.29 5.32 1.18
CA VAL A 45 15.58 6.07 0.14
C VAL A 45 14.83 5.15 -0.83
N PRO A 46 15.48 4.17 -1.49
CA PRO A 46 14.73 3.20 -2.33
C PRO A 46 13.75 2.36 -1.51
N GLY A 47 14.01 2.10 -0.24
CA GLY A 47 13.09 1.40 0.66
C GLY A 47 11.70 2.04 0.77
N ARG A 48 11.61 3.37 0.62
CA ARG A 48 10.34 4.10 0.71
C ARG A 48 9.37 3.82 -0.43
N PHE A 49 9.79 3.17 -1.50
CA PHE A 49 8.88 2.71 -2.57
C PHE A 49 8.07 1.45 -2.19
N ALA A 50 8.58 0.60 -1.30
CA ALA A 50 8.00 -0.70 -1.00
C ALA A 50 6.54 -0.60 -0.56
N PHE A 51 6.29 0.11 0.53
CA PHE A 51 4.97 0.19 1.15
C PHE A 51 3.91 0.84 0.24
N PRO A 52 4.12 2.03 -0.37
CA PRO A 52 3.12 2.63 -1.25
C PRO A 52 2.83 1.77 -2.49
N TRP A 53 3.80 1.03 -3.02
CA TRP A 53 3.56 0.15 -4.16
C TRP A 53 2.76 -1.10 -3.79
N PHE A 54 2.93 -1.66 -2.59
CA PHE A 54 2.03 -2.70 -2.10
C PHE A 54 0.60 -2.17 -1.90
N CYS A 55 0.44 -0.97 -1.34
CA CYS A 55 -0.87 -0.32 -1.21
C CYS A 55 -1.53 -0.06 -2.57
N LEU A 56 -0.76 0.41 -3.56
CA LEU A 56 -1.24 0.58 -4.93
C LEU A 56 -1.65 -0.76 -5.55
N ALA A 57 -0.90 -1.84 -5.30
CA ALA A 57 -1.25 -3.17 -5.79
C ALA A 57 -2.59 -3.66 -5.22
N ILE A 58 -2.85 -3.42 -3.93
CA ILE A 58 -4.15 -3.70 -3.29
C ILE A 58 -5.26 -2.89 -3.97
N ALA A 59 -5.09 -1.57 -4.05
CA ALA A 59 -6.07 -0.68 -4.66
C ALA A 59 -6.36 -1.03 -6.11
N ALA A 60 -5.32 -1.39 -6.86
CA ALA A 60 -5.44 -1.79 -8.25
C ALA A 60 -6.21 -3.10 -8.44
N ASN A 61 -6.02 -4.09 -7.55
CA ASN A 61 -6.81 -5.31 -7.55
C ASN A 61 -8.28 -5.01 -7.24
N LEU A 62 -8.54 -4.14 -6.25
CA LEU A 62 -9.90 -3.72 -5.91
C LEU A 62 -10.57 -2.90 -7.01
N ALA A 63 -9.82 -2.04 -7.71
CA ALA A 63 -10.34 -1.22 -8.79
C ALA A 63 -10.78 -2.04 -10.01
N ARG A 64 -10.11 -3.18 -10.27
CA ARG A 64 -10.42 -4.09 -11.39
C ARG A 64 -11.64 -4.99 -11.16
N GLY A 65 -12.03 -5.23 -9.92
CA GLY A 65 -13.27 -5.94 -9.59
C GLY A 65 -14.46 -5.14 -10.12
N GLY A 66 -14.94 -5.49 -11.35
CA GLY A 66 -16.07 -4.83 -11.98
C GLY A 66 -17.40 -5.15 -11.29
N ALA A 67 -18.44 -4.38 -11.64
CA ALA A 67 -19.82 -4.63 -11.25
C ALA A 67 -20.27 -6.02 -11.76
N GLY A 68 -20.18 -7.03 -10.91
CA GLY A 68 -20.47 -8.43 -11.25
C GLY A 68 -19.55 -9.45 -10.60
N GLN A 69 -18.42 -9.03 -10.04
CA GLN A 69 -17.67 -9.87 -9.12
C GLN A 69 -18.27 -9.76 -7.71
N VAL A 70 -18.33 -10.92 -7.05
CA VAL A 70 -18.94 -11.15 -5.75
C VAL A 70 -18.75 -9.95 -4.82
N GLU A 71 -19.87 -9.27 -4.51
CA GLU A 71 -19.92 -8.29 -3.42
C GLU A 71 -19.49 -9.00 -2.15
N GLY A 72 -18.48 -8.47 -1.49
CA GLY A 72 -18.02 -9.03 -0.23
C GLY A 72 -16.51 -8.99 -0.03
N VAL A 73 -16.11 -9.27 1.17
CA VAL A 73 -14.70 -9.27 1.59
C VAL A 73 -13.93 -10.33 0.80
N GLN A 74 -12.79 -9.95 0.24
CA GLN A 74 -11.88 -10.91 -0.43
C GLN A 74 -11.20 -11.79 0.63
N TRP A 75 -11.98 -12.67 1.27
CA TRP A 75 -11.57 -13.49 2.41
C TRP A 75 -10.31 -14.31 2.15
N ARG A 76 -10.17 -14.84 0.93
CA ARG A 76 -8.93 -15.57 0.57
C ARG A 76 -7.69 -14.69 0.64
N TYR A 77 -7.78 -13.47 0.13
CA TYR A 77 -6.65 -12.54 0.15
C TYR A 77 -6.36 -12.08 1.57
N LEU A 78 -7.39 -11.68 2.31
CA LEU A 78 -7.26 -11.31 3.72
C LEU A 78 -6.69 -12.46 4.57
N ALA A 79 -7.21 -13.69 4.39
CA ALA A 79 -6.72 -14.86 5.11
C ALA A 79 -5.21 -15.09 4.87
N TRP A 80 -4.76 -15.01 3.63
CA TRP A 80 -3.33 -15.13 3.33
C TRP A 80 -2.51 -13.99 3.96
N LEU A 81 -3.01 -12.75 3.92
CA LEU A 81 -2.33 -11.63 4.61
C LEU A 81 -2.20 -11.90 6.12
N LEU A 82 -3.25 -12.42 6.78
CA LEU A 82 -3.22 -12.73 8.20
C LEU A 82 -2.30 -13.91 8.53
N VAL A 83 -2.33 -14.98 7.71
CA VAL A 83 -1.43 -16.12 7.87
C VAL A 83 0.02 -15.67 7.75
N PHE A 84 0.36 -14.91 6.71
CA PHE A 84 1.71 -14.40 6.52
C PHE A 84 2.08 -13.34 7.56
N ALA A 85 1.12 -12.54 8.07
CA ALA A 85 1.36 -11.64 9.19
C ALA A 85 1.84 -12.38 10.43
N GLY A 86 1.16 -13.48 10.79
CA GLY A 86 1.57 -14.33 11.92
C GLY A 86 2.92 -15.02 11.68
N LEU A 87 3.15 -15.57 10.49
CA LEU A 87 4.41 -16.23 10.14
C LEU A 87 5.59 -15.25 10.10
N ALA A 88 5.38 -14.04 9.59
CA ALA A 88 6.42 -13.02 9.48
C ALA A 88 6.71 -12.30 10.80
N GLU A 89 5.82 -12.38 11.79
CA GLU A 89 6.03 -11.69 13.07
C GLU A 89 7.24 -12.24 13.83
N LEU A 90 7.44 -13.55 13.83
CA LEU A 90 8.58 -14.16 14.50
C LEU A 90 9.92 -13.68 13.90
N PRO A 91 10.20 -13.86 12.60
CA PRO A 91 11.44 -13.34 12.01
C PRO A 91 11.56 -11.82 12.12
N TYR A 92 10.46 -11.07 12.04
CA TYR A 92 10.46 -9.62 12.23
C TYR A 92 10.97 -9.24 13.63
N ARG A 93 10.47 -9.88 14.69
CA ARG A 93 10.91 -9.65 16.06
C ARG A 93 12.35 -10.08 16.34
N LEU A 94 12.81 -11.15 15.69
CA LEU A 94 14.19 -11.61 15.78
C LEU A 94 15.15 -10.66 15.05
N PHE A 95 14.72 -10.07 13.95
CA PHE A 95 15.51 -9.14 13.16
C PHE A 95 15.54 -7.72 13.77
N MET A 96 14.40 -7.25 14.27
CA MET A 96 14.23 -5.94 14.91
C MET A 96 14.08 -6.12 16.41
N LEU A 97 15.20 -6.23 17.12
CA LEU A 97 15.27 -6.56 18.57
C LEU A 97 14.45 -5.62 19.48
N HIS A 98 14.15 -4.41 19.03
CA HIS A 98 13.37 -3.40 19.76
C HIS A 98 12.19 -2.87 18.91
N ALA A 99 11.50 -3.77 18.21
CA ALA A 99 10.35 -3.39 17.42
C ALA A 99 9.15 -3.04 18.30
N ASP A 100 8.78 -1.77 18.32
CA ASP A 100 7.58 -1.27 19.04
C ASP A 100 6.28 -1.52 18.25
N THR A 101 6.40 -1.88 16.97
CA THR A 101 5.27 -2.12 16.06
C THR A 101 5.17 -3.58 15.64
N LEU A 102 4.00 -3.97 15.16
CA LEU A 102 3.80 -5.21 14.41
C LEU A 102 4.47 -5.10 13.03
N ASN A 103 4.68 -6.24 12.34
CA ASN A 103 5.11 -6.19 10.95
C ASN A 103 4.08 -5.48 10.05
N VAL A 104 4.44 -5.20 8.79
CA VAL A 104 3.62 -4.39 7.87
C VAL A 104 2.30 -5.03 7.44
N LEU A 105 2.18 -6.36 7.51
CA LEU A 105 1.03 -7.09 6.92
C LEU A 105 -0.31 -6.81 7.61
N PRO A 106 -0.41 -6.66 8.96
CA PRO A 106 -1.63 -6.19 9.61
C PRO A 106 -2.10 -4.84 9.09
N THR A 107 -1.19 -3.88 8.88
CA THR A 107 -1.53 -2.57 8.31
C THR A 107 -2.11 -2.70 6.90
N LEU A 108 -1.52 -3.55 6.06
CA LEU A 108 -2.04 -3.83 4.71
C LEU A 108 -3.39 -4.55 4.74
N GLY A 109 -3.60 -5.46 5.70
CA GLY A 109 -4.88 -6.15 5.88
C GLY A 109 -6.01 -5.21 6.28
N LEU A 110 -5.76 -4.33 7.26
CA LEU A 110 -6.71 -3.28 7.63
C LEU A 110 -6.98 -2.31 6.48
N GLY A 111 -5.94 -1.92 5.73
CA GLY A 111 -6.07 -1.06 4.56
C GLY A 111 -6.88 -1.71 3.43
N LEU A 112 -6.74 -3.02 3.23
CA LEU A 112 -7.57 -3.79 2.30
C LEU A 112 -9.05 -3.73 2.71
N LEU A 113 -9.37 -4.00 3.99
CA LEU A 113 -10.75 -3.96 4.50
C LEU A 113 -11.37 -2.58 4.37
N LEU A 114 -10.60 -1.53 4.71
CA LEU A 114 -11.04 -0.14 4.60
C LEU A 114 -11.37 0.23 3.14
N ALA A 115 -10.44 -0.05 2.22
CA ALA A 115 -10.62 0.26 0.80
C ALA A 115 -11.76 -0.54 0.18
N GLN A 116 -11.95 -1.79 0.61
CA GLN A 116 -13.05 -2.65 0.17
C GLN A 116 -14.40 -2.15 0.70
N GLY A 117 -14.50 -1.76 1.97
CA GLY A 117 -15.71 -1.20 2.54
C GLY A 117 -16.16 0.05 1.78
N TRP A 118 -15.23 0.92 1.41
CA TRP A 118 -15.49 2.08 0.57
C TRP A 118 -15.92 1.71 -0.87
N ARG A 119 -15.35 0.63 -1.42
CA ARG A 119 -15.72 0.16 -2.77
C ARG A 119 -17.16 -0.35 -2.82
N ASP A 120 -17.52 -1.18 -1.85
CA ASP A 120 -18.79 -1.94 -1.85
C ASP A 120 -19.98 -1.08 -1.40
N ARG A 121 -19.74 -0.08 -0.55
CA ARG A 121 -20.74 0.92 -0.08
C ARG A 121 -22.02 0.34 0.52
N THR A 122 -22.07 -0.92 0.85
CA THR A 122 -23.19 -1.48 1.61
C THR A 122 -23.17 -0.98 3.05
N PRO A 123 -24.30 -0.87 3.76
CA PRO A 123 -24.32 -0.42 5.16
C PRO A 123 -23.37 -1.24 6.05
N TRP A 124 -23.33 -2.55 5.84
CA TRP A 124 -22.44 -3.45 6.58
C TRP A 124 -20.96 -3.18 6.25
N ALA A 125 -20.62 -3.02 4.97
CA ALA A 125 -19.26 -2.74 4.54
C ALA A 125 -18.75 -1.39 5.06
N LEU A 126 -19.62 -0.38 5.10
CA LEU A 126 -19.29 0.93 5.68
C LEU A 126 -19.14 0.86 7.20
N CYS A 127 -19.99 0.07 7.89
CA CYS A 127 -19.83 -0.19 9.32
C CYS A 127 -18.46 -0.85 9.61
N LEU A 128 -18.09 -1.89 8.85
CA LEU A 128 -16.79 -2.54 8.96
C LEU A 128 -15.65 -1.55 8.70
N ALA A 129 -15.76 -0.71 7.67
CA ALA A 129 -14.76 0.32 7.39
C ALA A 129 -14.62 1.31 8.56
N GLY A 130 -15.72 1.71 9.19
CA GLY A 130 -15.73 2.55 10.41
C GLY A 130 -15.02 1.88 11.58
N VAL A 131 -15.30 0.59 11.81
CA VAL A 131 -14.59 -0.20 12.84
C VAL A 131 -13.09 -0.28 12.55
N VAL A 132 -12.70 -0.51 11.29
CA VAL A 132 -11.29 -0.54 10.89
C VAL A 132 -10.60 0.81 11.14
N LEU A 133 -11.25 1.93 10.85
CA LEU A 133 -10.72 3.25 11.15
C LEU A 133 -10.55 3.47 12.67
N LEU A 134 -11.51 3.05 13.46
CA LEU A 134 -11.42 3.12 14.92
C LEU A 134 -10.24 2.28 15.44
N VAL A 135 -10.12 1.03 14.99
CA VAL A 135 -9.00 0.14 15.34
C VAL A 135 -7.67 0.77 14.93
N ALA A 136 -7.57 1.32 13.72
CA ALA A 136 -6.35 1.97 13.23
C ALA A 136 -5.98 3.21 14.06
N ALA A 137 -6.97 3.98 14.53
CA ALA A 137 -6.75 5.14 15.39
C ALA A 137 -6.30 4.75 16.81
N VAL A 138 -6.94 3.74 17.41
CA VAL A 138 -6.60 3.26 18.76
C VAL A 138 -5.22 2.59 18.80
N PHE A 139 -4.91 1.78 17.79
CA PHE A 139 -3.68 1.00 17.70
C PHE A 139 -2.61 1.63 16.79
N GLN A 140 -2.70 2.93 16.52
CA GLN A 140 -1.78 3.59 15.58
C GLN A 140 -0.29 3.45 15.95
N ALA A 141 0.04 3.37 17.24
CA ALA A 141 1.41 3.20 17.71
C ALA A 141 1.96 1.78 17.50
N GLN A 142 1.08 0.77 17.45
CA GLN A 142 1.43 -0.63 17.24
C GLN A 142 1.45 -1.03 15.76
N LEU A 143 0.80 -0.24 14.91
CA LEU A 143 0.76 -0.48 13.47
C LEU A 143 1.96 0.16 12.79
N MET A 144 2.71 -0.62 12.02
CA MET A 144 3.73 -0.07 11.13
C MET A 144 3.06 0.90 10.15
N PHE A 145 3.57 2.12 10.02
CA PHE A 145 2.97 3.23 9.27
C PHE A 145 1.66 3.79 9.85
N GLY A 146 1.20 3.33 11.02
CA GLY A 146 0.09 3.89 11.79
C GLY A 146 -1.24 4.01 11.04
N PHE A 147 -2.07 4.96 11.46
CA PHE A 147 -3.39 5.26 10.87
C PHE A 147 -3.29 5.61 9.38
N PHE A 148 -2.34 6.45 9.00
CA PHE A 148 -2.17 6.88 7.60
C PHE A 148 -1.73 5.73 6.69
N GLY A 149 -0.98 4.76 7.23
CA GLY A 149 -0.65 3.54 6.48
C GLY A 149 -1.89 2.72 6.12
N VAL A 150 -2.85 2.59 7.06
CA VAL A 150 -4.14 1.92 6.80
C VAL A 150 -4.98 2.70 5.78
N ALA A 151 -4.92 4.04 5.79
CA ALA A 151 -5.67 4.87 4.85
C ALA A 151 -5.10 4.88 3.42
N LEU A 152 -3.84 4.52 3.23
CA LEU A 152 -3.15 4.66 1.94
C LEU A 152 -3.76 3.83 0.79
N PRO A 153 -4.17 2.55 0.98
CA PRO A 153 -4.85 1.81 -0.07
C PRO A 153 -6.19 2.44 -0.49
N LEU A 154 -6.92 3.05 0.45
CA LEU A 154 -8.15 3.80 0.15
C LEU A 154 -7.84 5.05 -0.68
N ALA A 155 -6.80 5.81 -0.32
CA ALA A 155 -6.38 6.98 -1.08
C ALA A 155 -6.04 6.63 -2.54
N PHE A 156 -5.31 5.53 -2.77
CA PHE A 156 -5.05 5.01 -4.11
C PHE A 156 -6.33 4.59 -4.84
N LEU A 157 -7.22 3.87 -4.17
CA LEU A 157 -8.47 3.42 -4.77
C LEU A 157 -9.33 4.61 -5.20
N TRP A 158 -9.37 5.67 -4.39
CA TRP A 158 -10.09 6.90 -4.70
C TRP A 158 -9.54 7.56 -5.97
N VAL A 159 -8.22 7.67 -6.12
CA VAL A 159 -7.58 8.23 -7.32
C VAL A 159 -7.80 7.34 -8.54
N LEU A 160 -7.70 6.01 -8.40
CA LEU A 160 -7.88 5.07 -9.51
C LEU A 160 -9.31 5.05 -10.06
N ARG A 161 -10.30 5.46 -9.27
CA ARG A 161 -11.73 5.52 -9.64
C ARG A 161 -12.26 6.94 -9.78
N GLY A 162 -11.47 7.93 -9.38
CA GLY A 162 -11.84 9.33 -9.32
C GLY A 162 -11.05 10.20 -10.30
N PRO A 163 -11.17 11.51 -10.12
CA PRO A 163 -10.52 12.47 -11.00
C PRO A 163 -9.00 12.54 -10.73
N TRP A 164 -8.23 12.78 -11.79
CA TRP A 164 -6.78 12.82 -11.80
C TRP A 164 -6.14 13.87 -10.87
N TYR A 165 -6.86 14.96 -10.59
CA TYR A 165 -6.35 16.01 -9.69
C TYR A 165 -6.16 15.54 -8.23
N GLY A 166 -6.72 14.39 -7.87
CA GLY A 166 -6.47 13.74 -6.59
C GLY A 166 -5.15 12.97 -6.51
N ALA A 167 -4.37 12.91 -7.59
CA ALA A 167 -3.15 12.08 -7.67
C ALA A 167 -2.10 12.42 -6.59
N LEU A 168 -2.09 13.64 -6.06
CA LEU A 168 -1.21 14.04 -4.96
C LEU A 168 -1.62 13.47 -3.60
N LEU A 169 -2.91 13.10 -3.42
CA LEU A 169 -3.42 12.61 -2.15
C LEU A 169 -2.66 11.38 -1.62
N PRO A 170 -2.42 10.31 -2.40
CA PRO A 170 -1.62 9.19 -1.93
C PRO A 170 -0.19 9.57 -1.53
N GLY A 171 0.41 10.57 -2.19
CA GLY A 171 1.73 11.10 -1.82
C GLY A 171 1.73 11.76 -0.44
N LEU A 172 0.74 12.60 -0.17
CA LEU A 172 0.59 13.25 1.14
C LEU A 172 0.30 12.24 2.24
N VAL A 173 -0.58 11.27 1.99
CA VAL A 173 -0.89 10.19 2.94
C VAL A 173 0.35 9.32 3.18
N CYS A 174 1.11 9.00 2.13
CA CYS A 174 2.38 8.27 2.24
C CYS A 174 3.40 9.02 3.09
N LEU A 175 3.56 10.32 2.89
CA LEU A 175 4.42 11.15 3.70
C LEU A 175 3.97 11.15 5.17
N ALA A 176 2.67 11.33 5.43
CA ALA A 176 2.11 11.32 6.78
C ALA A 176 2.31 9.97 7.51
N SER A 177 2.38 8.86 6.76
CA SER A 177 2.63 7.53 7.31
C SER A 177 4.10 7.24 7.65
N ASN A 178 5.04 8.10 7.26
CA ASN A 178 6.48 7.88 7.37
C ASN A 178 7.17 8.81 8.38
N ALA A 179 6.57 9.04 9.56
CA ALA A 179 7.17 9.88 10.61
C ALA A 179 7.64 11.26 10.07
N TRP A 180 6.76 11.91 9.31
CA TRP A 180 7.06 13.16 8.62
C TRP A 180 7.62 14.29 9.53
N PRO A 181 7.24 14.43 10.83
CA PRO A 181 7.80 15.48 11.65
C PRO A 181 9.31 15.33 11.84
N GLU A 182 9.78 14.12 12.10
CA GLU A 182 11.19 13.79 12.30
C GLU A 182 11.97 13.95 11.00
N MET A 183 11.40 13.50 9.87
CA MET A 183 12.01 13.68 8.54
C MET A 183 12.16 15.16 8.17
N PHE A 184 11.14 15.99 8.44
CA PHE A 184 11.24 17.43 8.22
C PHE A 184 12.23 18.10 9.16
N ALA A 185 12.29 17.70 10.42
CA ALA A 185 13.26 18.21 11.37
C ALA A 185 14.69 17.92 10.91
N ALA A 186 15.00 16.68 10.53
CA ALA A 186 16.30 16.29 10.02
C ALA A 186 16.66 16.99 8.70
N ALA A 187 15.69 17.11 7.76
CA ALA A 187 15.90 17.81 6.50
C ALA A 187 16.24 19.29 6.67
N ARG A 188 15.68 19.98 7.68
CA ARG A 188 16.02 21.39 8.02
C ARG A 188 17.48 21.55 8.43
N TRP A 189 18.13 20.53 8.95
CA TRP A 189 19.54 20.50 9.30
C TRP A 189 20.44 20.02 8.15
N GLY A 190 19.88 19.85 6.94
CA GLY A 190 20.61 19.50 5.72
C GLY A 190 20.86 18.00 5.54
N ASP A 191 20.14 17.13 6.29
CA ASP A 191 20.23 15.68 6.08
C ASP A 191 19.69 15.28 4.69
N SER A 192 20.59 14.89 3.80
CA SER A 192 20.27 14.55 2.42
C SER A 192 19.37 13.31 2.31
N VAL A 193 19.50 12.34 3.22
CA VAL A 193 18.68 11.11 3.23
C VAL A 193 17.23 11.45 3.56
N SER A 194 17.00 12.30 4.55
CA SER A 194 15.67 12.78 4.91
C SER A 194 15.02 13.60 3.80
N ILE A 195 15.77 14.48 3.13
CA ILE A 195 15.28 15.28 1.99
C ILE A 195 14.84 14.34 0.85
N GLN A 196 15.68 13.37 0.50
CA GLN A 196 15.36 12.38 -0.53
C GLN A 196 14.19 11.48 -0.11
N GLY A 197 14.12 11.08 1.16
CA GLY A 197 13.01 10.32 1.72
C GLY A 197 11.66 11.03 1.58
N ILE A 198 11.60 12.33 1.90
CA ILE A 198 10.41 13.16 1.68
C ILE A 198 10.01 13.19 0.21
N ALA A 199 10.98 13.46 -0.68
CA ALA A 199 10.73 13.48 -2.12
C ALA A 199 10.18 12.14 -2.64
N VAL A 200 10.77 11.03 -2.20
CA VAL A 200 10.32 9.69 -2.58
C VAL A 200 8.93 9.38 -2.03
N CYS A 201 8.61 9.72 -0.78
CA CYS A 201 7.26 9.51 -0.23
C CYS A 201 6.19 10.23 -1.06
N LEU A 202 6.50 11.43 -1.57
CA LEU A 202 5.58 12.18 -2.44
C LEU A 202 5.51 11.60 -3.86
N MET A 203 6.64 11.18 -4.43
CA MET A 203 6.74 10.77 -5.82
C MET A 203 6.43 9.30 -6.06
N ALA A 204 6.73 8.41 -5.09
CA ALA A 204 6.52 6.97 -5.26
C ALA A 204 5.09 6.58 -5.65
N PRO A 205 4.03 7.17 -5.05
CA PRO A 205 2.67 6.96 -5.48
C PRO A 205 2.41 7.41 -6.93
N LEU A 206 2.96 8.55 -7.33
CA LEU A 206 2.79 9.11 -8.69
C LEU A 206 3.45 8.22 -9.75
N VAL A 207 4.68 7.77 -9.51
CA VAL A 207 5.40 6.85 -10.41
C VAL A 207 4.64 5.54 -10.60
N GLY A 208 4.03 5.02 -9.52
CA GLY A 208 3.19 3.82 -9.59
C GLY A 208 1.90 4.04 -10.38
N LEU A 209 1.25 5.21 -10.23
CA LEU A 209 0.01 5.56 -10.91
C LEU A 209 0.23 5.79 -12.41
N ASP A 210 1.31 6.48 -12.81
CA ASP A 210 1.61 6.78 -14.22
C ASP A 210 1.74 5.50 -15.06
N ARG A 211 2.46 4.51 -14.55
CA ARG A 211 2.60 3.20 -15.22
C ARG A 211 1.28 2.47 -15.43
N LYS A 212 0.25 2.80 -14.68
CA LYS A 212 -1.07 2.18 -14.77
C LYS A 212 -2.05 2.99 -15.60
N SER A 213 -2.00 4.31 -15.54
CA SER A 213 -2.85 5.21 -16.34
C SER A 213 -2.69 4.95 -17.83
N THR A 214 -1.47 4.66 -18.28
CA THR A 214 -1.15 4.37 -19.68
C THR A 214 -1.82 3.09 -20.21
N ARG A 215 -2.28 2.17 -19.35
CA ARG A 215 -2.88 0.89 -19.74
C ARG A 215 -4.39 0.77 -19.50
N LEU A 216 -5.00 1.68 -18.75
CA LEU A 216 -6.46 1.71 -18.59
C LEU A 216 -7.16 2.42 -19.78
N ASN A 217 -6.39 3.15 -20.59
CA ASN A 217 -6.87 3.90 -21.75
C ASN A 217 -6.48 3.23 -23.09
N SER A 218 -5.89 2.07 -23.11
CA SER A 218 -5.60 1.22 -24.28
C SER A 218 -6.42 -0.08 -24.21
#